data_4b79496e07f5e7bc3e628ad2d3671060
#
_entry.id   4b79496e07f5e7bc3e628ad2d3671060
#
_cell.length_a   1.000
_cell.length_b   1.000
_cell.length_c   1.000
_cell.angle_alpha   90.00
_cell.angle_beta   90.00
_cell.angle_gamma   90.00
#
_symmetry.space_group_name_H-M   'P 1'
#
loop_
_entity.id
_entity.type
_entity.pdbx_description
1 polymer ?
#
loop_
_entity_poly.entity_id
_entity_poly.type
_entity_poly.pdbx_seq_one_letter_code
_entity_poly.pdbx_strand_id
1 'polypeptide(L)'
;DSLVVRGKSGRRYVKLNNQAKEILHSQKELWNYSKDFVSHKFKKEVRRLGIKNARFHDLRRTFGLNLIKQGMSIYKVSKLLGHKSVRTTEQHYAPLLTIEIEDFVL
;
A
#
# COMPACT_ATOMS: atom_id res chain seq x y z
N ASP A 1 18.78 -2.05 0.40
CA ASP A 1 17.68 -1.11 0.57
C ASP A 1 16.42 -1.43 -0.24
N SER A 2 16.39 -2.57 -0.86
CA SER A 2 15.21 -3.03 -1.57
C SER A 2 14.95 -4.50 -1.29
N LEU A 3 13.68 -4.88 -1.43
CA LEU A 3 13.22 -6.25 -1.27
C LEU A 3 12.81 -6.78 -2.63
N VAL A 4 13.16 -8.03 -2.92
CA VAL A 4 12.73 -8.70 -4.15
C VAL A 4 11.41 -9.39 -3.87
N VAL A 5 10.39 -9.06 -4.67
CA VAL A 5 9.05 -9.63 -4.55
C VAL A 5 8.70 -10.36 -5.84
N ARG A 6 8.12 -11.55 -5.70
CA ARG A 6 7.61 -12.33 -6.82
C ARG A 6 6.09 -12.27 -6.82
N GLY A 7 5.50 -11.97 -7.96
CA GLY A 7 4.06 -11.88 -8.11
C GLY A 7 3.62 -12.32 -9.50
N LYS A 8 2.36 -12.05 -9.83
CA LYS A 8 1.76 -12.45 -11.13
C LYS A 8 2.52 -11.89 -12.33
N SER A 9 3.14 -10.71 -12.18
CA SER A 9 3.89 -10.05 -13.25
C SER A 9 5.37 -10.34 -13.21
N GLY A 10 5.80 -11.33 -12.40
CA GLY A 10 7.19 -11.72 -12.27
C GLY A 10 7.87 -11.12 -11.05
N ARG A 11 9.18 -11.04 -11.13
CA ARG A 11 10.01 -10.55 -10.03
C ARG A 11 10.20 -9.04 -10.15
N ARG A 12 10.11 -8.33 -9.01
CA ARG A 12 10.36 -6.89 -8.96
C ARG A 12 11.06 -6.51 -7.66
N TYR A 13 11.70 -5.35 -7.68
CA TYR A 13 12.31 -4.78 -6.51
C TYR A 13 11.36 -3.77 -5.87
N VAL A 14 11.24 -3.83 -4.56
CA VAL A 14 10.43 -2.88 -3.79
C VAL A 14 11.39 -2.09 -2.89
N LYS A 15 11.39 -0.78 -3.05
CA LYS A 15 12.19 0.09 -2.20
C LYS A 15 11.65 0.10 -0.78
N LEU A 16 12.54 -0.05 0.18
CA LEU A 16 12.19 -0.01 1.60
C LEU A 16 12.46 1.37 2.17
N ASN A 17 11.50 1.90 2.92
CA ASN A 17 11.75 3.10 3.71
C ASN A 17 12.44 2.71 5.03
N ASN A 18 12.84 3.71 5.82
CA ASN A 18 13.57 3.44 7.06
C ASN A 18 12.75 2.63 8.06
N GLN A 19 11.45 2.90 8.16
CA GLN A 19 10.56 2.16 9.04
C GLN A 19 10.52 0.66 8.68
N ALA A 20 10.38 0.36 7.40
CA ALA A 20 10.35 -1.03 6.94
C ALA A 20 11.67 -1.73 7.18
N LYS A 21 12.80 -1.04 6.96
CA LYS A 21 14.13 -1.58 7.23
C LYS A 21 14.30 -1.95 8.70
N GLU A 22 13.88 -1.07 9.60
CA GLU A 22 13.96 -1.32 11.04
C GLU A 22 13.17 -2.55 11.44
N ILE A 23 11.95 -2.68 10.91
CA ILE A 23 11.08 -3.83 11.21
C ILE A 23 11.75 -5.12 10.74
N LEU A 24 12.26 -5.14 9.51
CA LEU A 24 12.92 -6.33 8.96
C LEU A 24 14.20 -6.68 9.71
N HIS A 25 15.00 -5.68 10.09
CA HIS A 25 16.23 -5.92 10.86
C HIS A 25 15.96 -6.42 12.27
N SER A 26 14.81 -6.08 12.85
CA SER A 26 14.45 -6.56 14.18
C SER A 26 13.93 -8.00 14.18
N GLN A 27 13.62 -8.54 13.00
CA GLN A 27 13.15 -9.92 12.86
C GLN A 27 14.33 -10.85 12.61
N LYS A 28 14.40 -11.95 13.36
CA LYS A 28 15.41 -12.98 13.13
C LYS A 28 15.12 -13.76 11.86
N GLU A 29 13.84 -13.98 11.57
CA GLU A 29 13.37 -14.71 10.40
C GLU A 29 12.18 -13.97 9.80
N LEU A 30 11.96 -14.16 8.51
CA LEU A 30 10.75 -13.64 7.88
C LEU A 30 9.53 -14.42 8.36
N TRP A 31 8.39 -13.75 8.39
CA TRP A 31 7.14 -14.38 8.77
C TRP A 31 6.76 -15.46 7.76
N ASN A 32 6.26 -16.57 8.27
CA ASN A 32 5.81 -17.69 7.44
C ASN A 32 4.31 -17.93 7.52
N TYR A 33 3.55 -16.93 7.92
CA TYR A 33 2.09 -17.02 7.98
C TYR A 33 1.49 -17.09 6.58
N SER A 34 0.43 -17.89 6.42
CA SER A 34 -0.30 -17.92 5.16
C SER A 34 -1.07 -16.60 4.98
N LYS A 35 -1.36 -16.26 3.70
CA LYS A 35 -2.16 -15.08 3.40
C LYS A 35 -3.57 -15.15 4.01
N ASP A 36 -4.15 -16.35 4.06
CA ASP A 36 -5.48 -16.54 4.65
C ASP A 36 -5.46 -16.29 6.15
N PHE A 37 -4.44 -16.78 6.84
CA PHE A 37 -4.27 -16.52 8.27
C PHE A 37 -4.17 -15.02 8.54
N VAL A 38 -3.34 -14.30 7.78
CA VAL A 38 -3.14 -12.86 7.97
C VAL A 38 -4.44 -12.11 7.71
N SER A 39 -5.16 -12.45 6.63
CA SER A 39 -6.44 -11.83 6.29
C SER A 39 -7.48 -12.03 7.39
N HIS A 40 -7.63 -13.24 7.90
CA HIS A 40 -8.58 -13.56 8.96
C HIS A 40 -8.22 -12.86 10.26
N LYS A 41 -6.94 -12.86 10.61
CA LYS A 41 -6.46 -12.20 11.83
C LYS A 41 -6.71 -10.70 11.76
N PHE A 42 -6.43 -10.09 10.62
CA PHE A 42 -6.68 -8.66 10.41
C PHE A 42 -8.16 -8.33 10.58
N LYS A 43 -9.05 -9.09 9.93
CA LYS A 43 -10.50 -8.89 10.05
C LYS A 43 -10.97 -8.98 11.50
N LYS A 44 -10.49 -9.98 12.21
CA LYS A 44 -10.85 -10.18 13.62
C LYS A 44 -10.46 -8.97 14.46
N GLU A 45 -9.23 -8.49 14.30
CA GLU A 45 -8.71 -7.38 15.09
C GLU A 45 -9.40 -6.05 14.79
N VAL A 46 -9.65 -5.73 13.51
CA VAL A 46 -10.32 -4.48 13.15
C VAL A 46 -11.78 -4.47 13.62
N ARG A 47 -12.46 -5.62 13.57
CA ARG A 47 -13.83 -5.73 14.09
C ARG A 47 -13.86 -5.54 15.60
N ARG A 48 -12.90 -6.10 16.31
CA ARG A 48 -12.76 -5.91 17.75
C ARG A 48 -12.59 -4.45 18.12
N LEU A 49 -11.93 -3.67 17.25
CA LEU A 49 -11.73 -2.23 17.43
C LEU A 49 -12.88 -1.39 16.91
N GLY A 50 -13.96 -1.99 16.43
CA GLY A 50 -15.13 -1.28 15.94
C GLY A 50 -15.03 -0.80 14.50
N ILE A 51 -13.98 -1.19 13.77
CA ILE A 51 -13.81 -0.82 12.37
C ILE A 51 -14.55 -1.84 11.51
N LYS A 52 -15.55 -1.36 10.77
CA LYS A 52 -16.37 -2.22 9.90
C LYS A 52 -15.86 -2.16 8.46
N ASN A 53 -16.02 -3.26 7.74
CA ASN A 53 -15.76 -3.35 6.31
C ASN A 53 -14.31 -3.11 5.89
N ALA A 54 -13.36 -3.21 6.83
CA ALA A 54 -11.94 -3.09 6.52
C ALA A 54 -11.37 -4.47 6.14
N ARG A 55 -10.58 -4.51 5.06
CA ARG A 55 -9.88 -5.69 4.59
C ARG A 55 -8.38 -5.45 4.60
N PHE A 56 -7.61 -6.51 4.68
CA PHE A 56 -6.15 -6.39 4.68
C PHE A 56 -5.63 -5.62 3.45
N HIS A 57 -6.24 -5.86 2.29
CA HIS A 57 -5.85 -5.18 1.06
C HIS A 57 -6.06 -3.66 1.10
N ASP A 58 -6.93 -3.17 1.97
CA ASP A 58 -7.17 -1.73 2.14
C ASP A 58 -5.94 -1.00 2.67
N LEU A 59 -5.03 -1.70 3.35
CA LEU A 59 -3.76 -1.13 3.77
C LEU A 59 -2.94 -0.66 2.57
N ARG A 60 -3.00 -1.41 1.48
CA ARG A 60 -2.32 -1.06 0.24
C ARG A 60 -2.89 0.23 -0.37
N ARG A 61 -4.20 0.38 -0.36
CA ARG A 61 -4.86 1.60 -0.83
C ARG A 61 -4.52 2.80 0.03
N THR A 62 -4.55 2.62 1.34
CA THR A 62 -4.18 3.67 2.29
C THR A 62 -2.74 4.12 2.11
N PHE A 63 -1.84 3.17 1.90
CA PHE A 63 -0.43 3.46 1.62
C PHE A 63 -0.29 4.37 0.39
N GLY A 64 -0.92 3.98 -0.72
CA GLY A 64 -0.85 4.77 -1.96
C GLY A 64 -1.47 6.15 -1.81
N LEU A 65 -2.64 6.23 -1.20
CA LEU A 65 -3.32 7.50 -0.99
C LEU A 65 -2.51 8.45 -0.11
N ASN A 66 -1.94 7.94 0.97
CA ASN A 66 -1.11 8.76 1.87
C ASN A 66 0.11 9.34 1.16
N LEU A 67 0.76 8.55 0.30
CA LEU A 67 1.91 9.02 -0.45
C LEU A 67 1.52 10.11 -1.45
N ILE A 68 0.40 9.94 -2.12
CA ILE A 68 -0.10 10.95 -3.07
C ILE A 68 -0.44 12.25 -2.33
N LYS A 69 -1.07 12.16 -1.17
CA LYS A 69 -1.38 13.32 -0.34
C LYS A 69 -0.12 14.05 0.13
N GLN A 70 0.97 13.35 0.31
CA GLN A 70 2.25 13.93 0.67
C GLN A 70 2.98 14.57 -0.51
N GLY A 71 2.42 14.50 -1.71
CA GLY A 71 3.00 15.11 -2.89
C GLY A 71 3.78 14.16 -3.80
N MET A 72 3.80 12.86 -3.49
CA MET A 72 4.46 11.91 -4.37
C MET A 72 3.66 11.76 -5.67
N SER A 73 4.36 11.73 -6.81
CA SER A 73 3.69 11.59 -8.10
C SER A 73 3.01 10.23 -8.23
N ILE A 74 1.91 10.20 -8.98
CA ILE A 74 1.18 8.95 -9.24
C ILE A 74 2.07 7.92 -9.91
N TYR A 75 3.01 8.37 -10.74
CA TYR A 75 3.98 7.48 -11.39
C TYR A 75 4.85 6.74 -10.36
N LYS A 76 5.38 7.46 -9.37
CA LYS A 76 6.21 6.85 -8.32
C LYS A 76 5.38 5.89 -7.44
N VAL A 77 4.16 6.29 -7.09
CA VAL A 77 3.25 5.42 -6.33
C VAL A 77 2.96 4.14 -7.11
N SER A 78 2.72 4.26 -8.42
CA SER A 78 2.51 3.12 -9.31
C SER A 78 3.67 2.13 -9.24
N LYS A 79 4.90 2.64 -9.27
CA LYS A 79 6.10 1.80 -9.18
C LYS A 79 6.20 1.10 -7.82
N LEU A 80 5.94 1.80 -6.75
CA LEU A 80 5.97 1.21 -5.40
C LEU A 80 4.91 0.13 -5.23
N LEU A 81 3.71 0.32 -5.80
CA LEU A 81 2.64 -0.65 -5.74
C LEU A 81 2.82 -1.81 -6.73
N GLY A 82 3.71 -1.64 -7.70
CA GLY A 82 3.97 -2.67 -8.69
C GLY A 82 2.91 -2.77 -9.77
N HIS A 83 2.19 -1.69 -10.05
CA HIS A 83 1.28 -1.66 -11.19
C HIS A 83 2.07 -1.65 -12.48
N LYS A 84 1.66 -2.44 -13.47
CA LYS A 84 2.30 -2.45 -14.78
C LYS A 84 2.09 -1.15 -15.53
N SER A 85 0.95 -0.51 -15.28
CA SER A 85 0.57 0.74 -15.93
C SER A 85 0.17 1.76 -14.87
N VAL A 86 0.63 2.99 -15.03
CA VAL A 86 0.23 4.11 -14.17
C VAL A 86 -1.28 4.36 -14.24
N ARG A 87 -1.91 3.95 -15.34
CA ARG A 87 -3.35 4.07 -15.52
C ARG A 87 -4.13 3.35 -14.42
N THR A 88 -3.67 2.20 -13.99
CA THR A 88 -4.29 1.47 -12.88
C THR A 88 -4.31 2.31 -11.61
N THR A 89 -3.18 2.97 -11.31
CA THR A 89 -3.07 3.86 -10.16
C THR A 89 -4.00 5.06 -10.29
N GLU A 90 -4.06 5.67 -11.46
CA GLU A 90 -4.95 6.79 -11.74
C GLU A 90 -6.41 6.41 -11.51
N GLN A 91 -6.83 5.26 -12.02
CA GLN A 91 -8.21 4.80 -11.88
C GLN A 91 -8.60 4.58 -10.42
N HIS A 92 -7.67 4.11 -9.59
CA HIS A 92 -7.94 3.85 -8.18
C HIS A 92 -7.98 5.12 -7.33
N TYR A 93 -7.12 6.09 -7.62
CA TYR A 93 -6.90 7.23 -6.73
C TYR A 93 -7.46 8.56 -7.22
N ALA A 94 -7.60 8.75 -8.54
CA ALA A 94 -8.08 10.01 -9.09
C ALA A 94 -9.44 10.44 -8.53
N PRO A 95 -10.46 9.55 -8.42
CA PRO A 95 -11.73 9.96 -7.85
C PRO A 95 -11.63 10.46 -6.41
N LEU A 96 -10.71 9.91 -5.62
CA LEU A 96 -10.49 10.32 -4.23
C LEU A 96 -9.82 11.68 -4.15
N LEU A 97 -8.89 11.94 -5.06
CA LEU A 97 -8.15 13.21 -5.10
C LEU A 97 -9.01 14.38 -5.53
N THR A 98 -10.02 14.14 -6.39
CA THR A 98 -10.91 15.21 -6.85
C THR A 98 -11.62 15.89 -5.68
N ILE A 99 -11.98 15.14 -4.65
CA ILE A 99 -12.66 15.66 -3.46
C ILE A 99 -11.76 16.60 -2.67
N GLU A 100 -10.45 16.46 -2.81
CA GLU A 100 -9.46 17.22 -2.04
C GLU A 100 -8.89 18.43 -2.79
N ILE A 101 -9.39 18.73 -3.99
CA ILE A 101 -8.96 19.91 -4.71
C ILE A 101 -9.47 21.14 -3.97
N GLU A 102 -8.54 21.99 -3.56
CA GLU A 102 -8.87 23.24 -2.88
C GLU A 102 -9.51 24.23 -3.87
N ASP A 103 -10.24 25.21 -3.33
CA ASP A 103 -10.80 26.27 -4.14
C ASP A 103 -9.68 27.04 -4.85
N PHE A 104 -9.93 27.47 -6.08
CA PHE A 104 -8.92 28.17 -6.87
C PHE A 104 -9.58 29.28 -7.69
N VAL A 105 -8.77 30.28 -8.03
CA VAL A 105 -9.20 31.45 -8.81
C VAL A 105 -8.44 31.45 -10.12
N LEU A 106 -9.17 31.64 -11.21
CA LEU A 106 -8.57 31.73 -12.55
C LEU A 106 -8.11 33.17 -12.86
#